data_20dd1668bb4ec1f047125e0f838a8499
#
_entry.id   20dd1668bb4ec1f047125e0f838a8499
#
_cell.length_a   1.000
_cell.length_b   1.000
_cell.length_c   1.000
_cell.angle_alpha   90.00
_cell.angle_beta   90.00
_cell.angle_gamma   90.00
#
_symmetry.space_group_name_H-M   'P 1'
#
loop_
_entity.id
_entity.type
_entity.pdbx_description
1 polymer ?
#
loop_
_entity_poly.entity_id
_entity_poly.type
_entity_poly.pdbx_seq_one_letter_code
_entity_poly.pdbx_strand_id
1 'polypeptide(L)'
;FGSLVAARLSKRTGCTFTEASNHFEAQSAQDAMVEAAATLKVVALTLHKIAGDLRLLGSGPNGGLAEITLPALQAGSSIMPGKVNPVIPEMIQQVAAQVVGNDATITFAATMSTLQLNTAMPVTARSLLSSIRLLANATTLLDTRCIRGVEVDRERMRRNAERSPAIVTALAPRIGYDAASTLVRQAEEQGVSLAELIERAELIGQADGGTSASIVDWLLAMARPND
;
A
#
# COMPACT_ATOMS: atom_id res chain seq x y z
N PHE A 1 -31.75 -33.08 -15.49
CA PHE A 1 -32.02 -31.69 -15.93
C PHE A 1 -30.81 -30.80 -15.66
N GLY A 2 -30.27 -30.79 -14.44
CA GLY A 2 -29.13 -29.93 -14.02
C GLY A 2 -27.89 -30.12 -14.87
N SER A 3 -27.46 -31.35 -15.12
CA SER A 3 -26.29 -31.67 -15.94
C SER A 3 -26.40 -31.14 -17.38
N LEU A 4 -27.62 -31.19 -17.97
CA LEU A 4 -27.87 -30.64 -19.31
C LEU A 4 -27.78 -29.12 -19.35
N VAL A 5 -28.30 -28.45 -18.28
CA VAL A 5 -28.19 -26.98 -18.13
C VAL A 5 -26.74 -26.58 -17.97
N ALA A 6 -25.99 -27.25 -17.09
CA ALA A 6 -24.56 -27.01 -16.88
C ALA A 6 -23.75 -27.15 -18.17
N ALA A 7 -23.98 -28.22 -18.95
CA ALA A 7 -23.33 -28.43 -20.24
C ALA A 7 -23.64 -27.32 -21.26
N ARG A 8 -24.90 -26.85 -21.32
CA ARG A 8 -25.29 -25.73 -22.20
C ARG A 8 -24.69 -24.41 -21.79
N LEU A 9 -24.64 -24.13 -20.48
CA LEU A 9 -24.00 -22.93 -19.94
C LEU A 9 -22.50 -22.94 -20.24
N SER A 10 -21.83 -24.08 -20.02
CA SER A 10 -20.40 -24.23 -20.34
C SER A 10 -20.12 -23.91 -21.81
N LYS A 11 -20.94 -24.46 -22.73
CA LYS A 11 -20.79 -24.19 -24.17
C LYS A 11 -21.02 -22.72 -24.55
N ARG A 12 -21.98 -22.05 -23.88
CA ARG A 12 -22.34 -20.64 -24.19
C ARG A 12 -21.36 -19.62 -23.64
N THR A 13 -20.76 -19.90 -22.48
CA THR A 13 -19.93 -18.94 -21.75
C THR A 13 -18.44 -19.18 -21.92
N GLY A 14 -18.04 -20.39 -22.33
CA GLY A 14 -16.64 -20.82 -22.33
C GLY A 14 -16.10 -21.15 -20.92
N CYS A 15 -16.94 -21.04 -19.88
CA CYS A 15 -16.59 -21.41 -18.50
C CYS A 15 -17.09 -22.83 -18.20
N THR A 16 -16.39 -23.58 -17.36
CA THR A 16 -16.83 -24.91 -16.92
C THR A 16 -17.91 -24.79 -15.85
N PHE A 17 -19.10 -25.29 -16.13
CA PHE A 17 -20.20 -25.44 -15.18
C PHE A 17 -20.43 -26.92 -14.91
N THR A 18 -20.63 -27.29 -13.66
CA THR A 18 -20.99 -28.64 -13.22
C THR A 18 -22.21 -28.57 -12.33
N GLU A 19 -22.99 -29.64 -12.33
CA GLU A 19 -24.11 -29.78 -11.38
C GLU A 19 -23.56 -30.00 -9.98
N ALA A 20 -24.11 -29.32 -8.97
CA ALA A 20 -23.72 -29.51 -7.59
C ALA A 20 -24.04 -30.91 -7.09
N SER A 21 -23.14 -31.51 -6.32
CA SER A 21 -23.35 -32.84 -5.71
C SER A 21 -24.40 -32.80 -4.59
N ASN A 22 -24.48 -31.68 -3.87
CA ASN A 22 -25.48 -31.43 -2.81
C ASN A 22 -26.27 -30.16 -3.16
N HIS A 23 -27.50 -30.35 -3.67
CA HIS A 23 -28.36 -29.25 -4.09
C HIS A 23 -28.87 -28.41 -2.90
N PHE A 24 -29.03 -29.01 -1.71
CA PHE A 24 -29.50 -28.31 -0.51
C PHE A 24 -28.45 -27.32 -0.05
N GLU A 25 -27.21 -27.74 0.01
CA GLU A 25 -26.08 -26.90 0.36
C GLU A 25 -25.85 -25.79 -0.68
N ALA A 26 -25.85 -26.15 -1.97
CA ALA A 26 -25.59 -25.19 -3.05
C ALA A 26 -26.64 -24.07 -3.17
N GLN A 27 -27.86 -24.26 -2.67
CA GLN A 27 -28.88 -23.22 -2.64
C GLN A 27 -28.86 -22.38 -1.37
N SER A 28 -28.31 -22.88 -0.29
CA SER A 28 -28.29 -22.21 1.02
C SER A 28 -26.96 -21.59 1.37
N ALA A 29 -25.87 -22.30 1.18
CA ALA A 29 -24.54 -21.82 1.53
C ALA A 29 -24.00 -20.82 0.51
N GLN A 30 -23.27 -19.82 1.01
CA GLN A 30 -22.64 -18.76 0.20
C GLN A 30 -21.15 -18.67 0.47
N ASP A 31 -20.51 -19.74 0.91
CA ASP A 31 -19.13 -19.78 1.37
C ASP A 31 -18.16 -19.30 0.30
N ALA A 32 -18.35 -19.74 -0.95
CA ALA A 32 -17.53 -19.29 -2.08
C ALA A 32 -17.64 -17.78 -2.33
N MET A 33 -18.83 -17.18 -2.12
CA MET A 33 -19.03 -15.74 -2.29
C MET A 33 -18.39 -14.96 -1.14
N VAL A 34 -18.46 -15.47 0.08
CA VAL A 34 -17.80 -14.89 1.26
C VAL A 34 -16.27 -14.95 1.11
N GLU A 35 -15.73 -16.09 0.69
CA GLU A 35 -14.28 -16.24 0.45
C GLU A 35 -13.79 -15.31 -0.65
N ALA A 36 -14.49 -15.21 -1.77
CA ALA A 36 -14.18 -14.30 -2.85
C ALA A 36 -14.19 -12.83 -2.38
N ALA A 37 -15.21 -12.43 -1.61
CA ALA A 37 -15.31 -11.09 -1.05
C ALA A 37 -14.18 -10.78 -0.07
N ALA A 38 -13.83 -11.72 0.82
CA ALA A 38 -12.72 -11.60 1.75
C ALA A 38 -11.37 -11.41 1.02
N THR A 39 -11.16 -12.15 -0.06
CA THR A 39 -9.96 -12.02 -0.91
C THR A 39 -9.89 -10.63 -1.55
N LEU A 40 -10.98 -10.13 -2.11
CA LEU A 40 -11.06 -8.77 -2.66
C LEU A 40 -10.80 -7.70 -1.59
N LYS A 41 -11.28 -7.90 -0.36
CA LYS A 41 -10.97 -7.02 0.78
C LYS A 41 -9.47 -6.99 1.08
N VAL A 42 -8.77 -8.12 1.07
CA VAL A 42 -7.31 -8.16 1.26
C VAL A 42 -6.61 -7.31 0.21
N VAL A 43 -6.97 -7.45 -1.07
CA VAL A 43 -6.43 -6.62 -2.16
C VAL A 43 -6.71 -5.14 -1.91
N ALA A 44 -7.94 -4.79 -1.51
CA ALA A 44 -8.34 -3.42 -1.23
C ALA A 44 -7.51 -2.78 -0.10
N LEU A 45 -7.26 -3.52 0.98
CA LEU A 45 -6.45 -3.05 2.12
C LEU A 45 -4.98 -2.85 1.74
N THR A 46 -4.44 -3.74 0.91
CA THR A 46 -3.08 -3.58 0.36
C THR A 46 -2.97 -2.30 -0.48
N LEU A 47 -3.92 -2.07 -1.38
CA LEU A 47 -3.96 -0.85 -2.19
C LEU A 47 -4.16 0.41 -1.35
N HIS A 48 -4.98 0.34 -0.29
CA HIS A 48 -5.17 1.43 0.67
C HIS A 48 -3.85 1.81 1.34
N LYS A 49 -3.07 0.81 1.78
CA LYS A 49 -1.74 1.03 2.39
C LYS A 49 -0.80 1.71 1.41
N ILE A 50 -0.67 1.20 0.19
CA ILE A 50 0.18 1.77 -0.86
C ILE A 50 -0.23 3.22 -1.16
N ALA A 51 -1.53 3.48 -1.30
CA ALA A 51 -2.05 4.82 -1.53
C ALA A 51 -1.72 5.78 -0.38
N GLY A 52 -1.79 5.30 0.86
CA GLY A 52 -1.39 6.06 2.05
C GLY A 52 0.08 6.46 2.02
N ASP A 53 0.96 5.53 1.67
CA ASP A 53 2.40 5.79 1.54
C ASP A 53 2.70 6.81 0.42
N LEU A 54 2.09 6.66 -0.74
CA LEU A 54 2.25 7.62 -1.84
C LEU A 54 1.82 9.03 -1.44
N ARG A 55 0.71 9.16 -0.69
CA ARG A 55 0.27 10.45 -0.16
C ARG A 55 1.27 11.04 0.85
N LEU A 56 1.81 10.21 1.71
CA LEU A 56 2.79 10.63 2.72
C LEU A 56 4.10 11.06 2.08
N LEU A 57 4.66 10.24 1.18
CA LEU A 57 5.89 10.54 0.46
C LEU A 57 5.76 11.78 -0.42
N GLY A 58 4.61 12.00 -1.04
CA GLY A 58 4.30 13.17 -1.86
C GLY A 58 3.80 14.38 -1.07
N SER A 59 3.74 14.32 0.27
CA SER A 59 3.27 15.44 1.10
C SER A 59 4.28 16.58 1.12
N GLY A 60 3.82 17.81 1.00
CA GLY A 60 4.73 18.96 1.01
C GLY A 60 4.15 20.17 0.28
N PRO A 61 5.01 21.09 -0.23
CA PRO A 61 6.49 20.98 -0.37
C PRO A 61 7.29 21.26 0.92
N ASN A 62 6.76 22.05 1.85
CA ASN A 62 7.54 22.50 3.01
C ASN A 62 7.17 21.80 4.32
N GLY A 63 5.91 21.43 4.50
CA GLY A 63 5.38 20.80 5.71
C GLY A 63 5.25 19.28 5.64
N GLY A 64 5.92 18.61 4.71
CA GLY A 64 5.84 17.17 4.51
C GLY A 64 7.15 16.56 4.05
N LEU A 65 7.14 15.27 3.70
CA LEU A 65 8.33 14.55 3.25
C LEU A 65 8.85 15.07 1.91
N ALA A 66 7.95 15.31 0.94
CA ALA A 66 8.26 15.80 -0.40
C ALA A 66 9.35 14.99 -1.11
N GLU A 67 9.34 13.67 -0.93
CA GLU A 67 10.33 12.74 -1.50
C GLU A 67 9.98 12.30 -2.91
N ILE A 68 8.69 12.39 -3.24
CA ILE A 68 8.17 12.12 -4.58
C ILE A 68 7.22 13.23 -5.01
N THR A 69 7.10 13.42 -6.33
CA THR A 69 6.07 14.25 -6.94
C THR A 69 5.08 13.36 -7.67
N LEU A 70 3.79 13.52 -7.35
CA LEU A 70 2.70 12.81 -8.01
C LEU A 70 2.19 13.61 -9.21
N PRO A 71 1.68 12.96 -10.28
CA PRO A 71 1.13 13.65 -11.45
C PRO A 71 0.01 14.64 -11.08
N ALA A 72 0.08 15.85 -11.59
CA ALA A 72 -0.96 16.85 -11.47
C ALA A 72 -2.08 16.57 -12.48
N LEU A 73 -3.18 15.97 -12.04
CA LEU A 73 -4.29 15.56 -12.90
C LEU A 73 -5.41 16.61 -13.00
N GLN A 74 -5.51 17.47 -12.00
CA GLN A 74 -6.49 18.54 -11.92
C GLN A 74 -6.01 19.66 -11.01
N ALA A 75 -6.62 20.84 -11.12
CA ALA A 75 -6.40 21.92 -10.16
C ALA A 75 -6.80 21.47 -8.75
N GLY A 76 -5.90 21.61 -7.80
CA GLY A 76 -6.12 21.15 -6.42
C GLY A 76 -6.97 22.10 -5.57
N SER A 77 -7.14 23.36 -6.01
CA SER A 77 -7.90 24.38 -5.31
C SER A 77 -8.27 25.53 -6.25
N SER A 78 -9.45 26.13 -6.06
CA SER A 78 -9.84 27.37 -6.72
C SER A 78 -9.24 28.63 -6.07
N ILE A 79 -8.71 28.51 -4.85
CA ILE A 79 -8.21 29.62 -4.02
C ILE A 79 -6.68 29.63 -3.96
N MET A 80 -6.04 28.45 -3.94
CA MET A 80 -4.59 28.31 -3.80
C MET A 80 -3.94 27.97 -5.16
N PRO A 81 -3.33 28.93 -5.86
CA PRO A 81 -2.63 28.66 -7.12
C PRO A 81 -1.51 27.64 -6.91
N GLY A 82 -1.37 26.69 -7.85
CA GLY A 82 -0.31 25.69 -7.83
C GLY A 82 -0.52 24.52 -6.85
N LYS A 83 -1.64 24.48 -6.10
CA LYS A 83 -1.96 23.32 -5.26
C LYS A 83 -2.27 22.10 -6.12
N VAL A 84 -1.61 20.99 -5.82
CA VAL A 84 -1.88 19.67 -6.41
C VAL A 84 -2.36 18.73 -5.30
N ASN A 85 -3.49 18.05 -5.53
CA ASN A 85 -4.01 17.03 -4.62
C ASN A 85 -3.67 15.63 -5.16
N PRO A 86 -3.35 14.66 -4.29
CA PRO A 86 -3.07 13.27 -4.68
C PRO A 86 -4.37 12.49 -4.97
N VAL A 87 -5.14 12.94 -5.98
CA VAL A 87 -6.53 12.49 -6.23
C VAL A 87 -6.66 11.01 -6.51
N ILE A 88 -5.67 10.37 -7.17
CA ILE A 88 -5.70 8.93 -7.43
C ILE A 88 -5.51 8.14 -6.13
N PRO A 89 -4.48 8.38 -5.31
CA PRO A 89 -4.38 7.77 -3.98
C PRO A 89 -5.63 7.98 -3.11
N GLU A 90 -6.22 9.17 -3.12
CA GLU A 90 -7.46 9.46 -2.38
C GLU A 90 -8.64 8.63 -2.89
N MET A 91 -8.79 8.48 -4.19
CA MET A 91 -9.80 7.62 -4.82
C MET A 91 -9.59 6.15 -4.43
N ILE A 92 -8.35 5.64 -4.42
CA ILE A 92 -8.02 4.28 -3.98
C ILE A 92 -8.49 4.03 -2.55
N GLN A 93 -8.27 4.97 -1.64
CA GLN A 93 -8.70 4.85 -0.25
C GLN A 93 -10.23 4.78 -0.12
N GLN A 94 -10.96 5.55 -0.92
CA GLN A 94 -12.42 5.52 -0.95
C GLN A 94 -12.95 4.20 -1.55
N VAL A 95 -12.32 3.71 -2.62
CA VAL A 95 -12.64 2.40 -3.20
C VAL A 95 -12.43 1.29 -2.19
N ALA A 96 -11.32 1.32 -1.45
CA ALA A 96 -11.06 0.33 -0.39
C ALA A 96 -12.15 0.34 0.69
N ALA A 97 -12.57 1.52 1.13
CA ALA A 97 -13.68 1.65 2.10
C ALA A 97 -14.98 1.04 1.57
N GLN A 98 -15.32 1.27 0.29
CA GLN A 98 -16.50 0.69 -0.34
C GLN A 98 -16.41 -0.83 -0.45
N VAL A 99 -15.24 -1.39 -0.80
CA VAL A 99 -15.03 -2.84 -0.89
C VAL A 99 -15.14 -3.51 0.48
N VAL A 100 -14.61 -2.89 1.54
CA VAL A 100 -14.80 -3.36 2.92
C VAL A 100 -16.28 -3.38 3.31
N GLY A 101 -17.04 -2.34 2.96
CA GLY A 101 -18.48 -2.29 3.18
C GLY A 101 -19.24 -3.36 2.41
N ASN A 102 -18.85 -3.63 1.16
CA ASN A 102 -19.44 -4.70 0.35
C ASN A 102 -19.14 -6.10 0.93
N ASP A 103 -17.92 -6.34 1.43
CA ASP A 103 -17.55 -7.59 2.11
C ASP A 103 -18.42 -7.82 3.36
N ALA A 104 -18.61 -6.80 4.18
CA ALA A 104 -19.51 -6.87 5.34
C ALA A 104 -20.95 -7.18 4.92
N THR A 105 -21.43 -6.57 3.84
CA THR A 105 -22.76 -6.84 3.27
C THR A 105 -22.89 -8.29 2.82
N ILE A 106 -21.90 -8.84 2.13
CA ILE A 106 -21.89 -10.23 1.64
C ILE A 106 -21.85 -11.20 2.82
N THR A 107 -20.98 -10.94 3.80
CA THR A 107 -20.88 -11.74 5.03
C THR A 107 -22.22 -11.79 5.75
N PHE A 108 -22.90 -10.67 5.93
CA PHE A 108 -24.21 -10.63 6.56
C PHE A 108 -25.27 -11.33 5.70
N ALA A 109 -25.28 -11.10 4.39
CA ALA A 109 -26.21 -11.74 3.45
C ALA A 109 -26.08 -13.28 3.44
N ALA A 110 -24.87 -13.82 3.66
CA ALA A 110 -24.64 -15.25 3.77
C ALA A 110 -25.38 -15.87 4.97
N THR A 111 -25.58 -15.11 6.05
CA THR A 111 -26.33 -15.57 7.23
C THR A 111 -27.86 -15.57 7.06
N MET A 112 -28.37 -15.03 5.96
CA MET A 112 -29.81 -14.91 5.69
C MET A 112 -30.43 -16.18 5.10
N SER A 113 -29.73 -17.30 5.15
CA SER A 113 -30.28 -18.60 4.74
C SER A 113 -31.30 -19.12 5.73
N THR A 114 -32.37 -19.67 5.20
CA THR A 114 -33.39 -20.42 5.97
C THR A 114 -33.54 -21.80 5.36
N LEU A 115 -33.13 -22.84 6.09
CA LEU A 115 -33.08 -24.22 5.62
C LEU A 115 -32.27 -24.33 4.30
N GLN A 116 -32.91 -24.64 3.20
CA GLN A 116 -32.29 -24.93 1.91
C GLN A 116 -32.23 -23.72 0.95
N LEU A 117 -32.52 -22.51 1.42
CA LEU A 117 -32.61 -21.35 0.53
C LEU A 117 -31.99 -20.09 1.15
N ASN A 118 -31.10 -19.45 0.40
CA ASN A 118 -30.65 -18.08 0.68
C ASN A 118 -31.41 -17.10 -0.21
N THR A 119 -32.13 -16.16 0.39
CA THR A 119 -32.91 -15.14 -0.32
C THR A 119 -32.13 -13.88 -0.64
N ALA A 120 -30.91 -13.73 -0.14
CA ALA A 120 -30.06 -12.54 -0.28
C ALA A 120 -29.09 -12.58 -1.47
N MET A 121 -29.26 -13.53 -2.43
CA MET A 121 -28.44 -13.65 -3.63
C MET A 121 -28.31 -12.34 -4.44
N PRO A 122 -29.38 -11.54 -4.65
CA PRO A 122 -29.27 -10.30 -5.44
C PRO A 122 -28.33 -9.27 -4.82
N VAL A 123 -28.35 -9.07 -3.51
CA VAL A 123 -27.43 -8.11 -2.85
C VAL A 123 -26.01 -8.63 -2.80
N THR A 124 -25.82 -9.95 -2.64
CA THR A 124 -24.52 -10.63 -2.72
C THR A 124 -23.90 -10.42 -4.10
N ALA A 125 -24.62 -10.73 -5.17
CA ALA A 125 -24.16 -10.55 -6.54
C ALA A 125 -23.81 -9.08 -6.85
N ARG A 126 -24.68 -8.14 -6.46
CA ARG A 126 -24.44 -6.71 -6.64
C ARG A 126 -23.14 -6.27 -5.95
N SER A 127 -22.98 -6.64 -4.68
CA SER A 127 -21.84 -6.21 -3.87
C SER A 127 -20.53 -6.81 -4.38
N LEU A 128 -20.50 -8.10 -4.74
CA LEU A 128 -19.33 -8.77 -5.27
C LEU A 128 -18.91 -8.19 -6.62
N LEU A 129 -19.84 -8.09 -7.58
CA LEU A 129 -19.56 -7.53 -8.91
C LEU A 129 -19.14 -6.06 -8.84
N SER A 130 -19.72 -5.29 -7.92
CA SER A 130 -19.30 -3.90 -7.66
C SER A 130 -17.85 -3.85 -7.17
N SER A 131 -17.48 -4.69 -6.20
CA SER A 131 -16.11 -4.76 -5.67
C SER A 131 -15.09 -5.12 -6.74
N ILE A 132 -15.38 -6.12 -7.58
CA ILE A 132 -14.52 -6.53 -8.70
C ILE A 132 -14.31 -5.35 -9.66
N ARG A 133 -15.39 -4.68 -10.07
CA ARG A 133 -15.33 -3.56 -11.03
C ARG A 133 -14.58 -2.36 -10.44
N LEU A 134 -14.85 -2.01 -9.20
CA LEU A 134 -14.18 -0.90 -8.52
C LEU A 134 -12.67 -1.16 -8.42
N LEU A 135 -12.26 -2.34 -7.97
CA LEU A 135 -10.83 -2.67 -7.85
C LEU A 135 -10.15 -2.73 -9.22
N ALA A 136 -10.75 -3.33 -10.23
CA ALA A 136 -10.18 -3.41 -11.58
C ALA A 136 -9.95 -2.01 -12.17
N ASN A 137 -10.92 -1.11 -12.04
CA ASN A 137 -10.77 0.26 -12.53
C ASN A 137 -9.75 1.06 -11.70
N ALA A 138 -9.81 0.91 -10.38
CA ALA A 138 -8.93 1.63 -9.47
C ALA A 138 -7.45 1.24 -9.65
N THR A 139 -7.14 -0.04 -9.81
CA THR A 139 -5.77 -0.51 -10.08
C THR A 139 -5.25 -0.01 -11.43
N THR A 140 -6.09 -0.02 -12.47
CA THR A 140 -5.74 0.53 -13.77
C THR A 140 -5.42 2.03 -13.69
N LEU A 141 -6.23 2.80 -12.97
CA LEU A 141 -5.99 4.23 -12.78
C LEU A 141 -4.75 4.49 -11.91
N LEU A 142 -4.54 3.69 -10.87
CA LEU A 142 -3.34 3.80 -10.04
C LEU A 142 -2.07 3.61 -10.87
N ASP A 143 -2.01 2.56 -11.70
CA ASP A 143 -0.87 2.33 -12.59
C ASP A 143 -0.71 3.48 -13.60
N THR A 144 -1.74 3.72 -14.43
CA THR A 144 -1.61 4.56 -15.62
C THR A 144 -1.60 6.05 -15.34
N ARG A 145 -2.24 6.50 -14.25
CA ARG A 145 -2.44 7.92 -13.92
C ARG A 145 -1.65 8.37 -12.69
N CYS A 146 -1.04 7.45 -11.96
CA CYS A 146 -0.24 7.78 -10.77
C CYS A 146 1.17 7.20 -10.87
N ILE A 147 1.33 5.88 -10.78
CA ILE A 147 2.64 5.23 -10.64
C ILE A 147 3.58 5.55 -11.79
N ARG A 148 3.10 5.47 -13.04
CA ARG A 148 3.94 5.73 -14.24
C ARG A 148 4.45 7.17 -14.34
N GLY A 149 3.83 8.09 -13.64
CA GLY A 149 4.21 9.50 -13.64
C GLY A 149 4.80 10.00 -12.33
N VAL A 150 5.19 9.09 -11.42
CA VAL A 150 5.88 9.46 -10.18
C VAL A 150 7.30 9.91 -10.50
N GLU A 151 7.66 11.09 -10.03
CA GLU A 151 9.03 11.61 -10.06
C GLU A 151 9.63 11.54 -8.66
N VAL A 152 10.92 11.18 -8.57
CA VAL A 152 11.63 10.99 -7.30
C VAL A 152 12.61 12.14 -7.06
N ASP A 153 12.48 12.82 -5.92
CA ASP A 153 13.48 13.78 -5.44
C ASP A 153 14.54 13.06 -4.61
N ARG A 154 15.60 12.58 -5.30
CA ARG A 154 16.70 11.84 -4.66
C ARG A 154 17.44 12.67 -3.61
N GLU A 155 17.60 13.96 -3.84
CA GLU A 155 18.29 14.87 -2.94
C GLU A 155 17.47 15.07 -1.64
N ARG A 156 16.15 15.22 -1.77
CA ARG A 156 15.25 15.30 -0.62
C ARG A 156 15.24 14.02 0.19
N MET A 157 15.14 12.87 -0.49
CA MET A 157 15.20 11.55 0.15
C MET A 157 16.49 11.38 0.94
N ARG A 158 17.63 11.76 0.33
CA ARG A 158 18.93 11.72 0.99
C ARG A 158 18.96 12.59 2.25
N ARG A 159 18.55 13.86 2.16
CA ARG A 159 18.50 14.77 3.32
C ARG A 159 17.58 14.25 4.44
N ASN A 160 16.43 13.68 4.09
CA ASN A 160 15.52 13.10 5.08
C ASN A 160 16.13 11.85 5.75
N ALA A 161 16.81 11.00 4.99
CA ALA A 161 17.51 9.83 5.52
C ALA A 161 18.67 10.25 6.46
N GLU A 162 19.46 11.25 6.09
CA GLU A 162 20.56 11.79 6.89
C GLU A 162 20.13 12.35 8.25
N ARG A 163 18.90 12.83 8.32
CA ARG A 163 18.28 13.34 9.56
C ARG A 163 17.57 12.28 10.38
N SER A 164 17.41 11.07 9.84
CA SER A 164 16.71 9.99 10.52
C SER A 164 17.57 9.35 11.60
N PRO A 165 17.08 9.21 12.85
CA PRO A 165 17.80 8.46 13.89
C PRO A 165 18.05 7.00 13.51
N ALA A 166 17.30 6.43 12.56
CA ALA A 166 17.48 5.06 12.10
C ALA A 166 18.86 4.80 11.48
N ILE A 167 19.54 5.84 10.97
CA ILE A 167 20.87 5.72 10.38
C ILE A 167 21.91 5.24 11.39
N VAL A 168 21.73 5.54 12.69
CA VAL A 168 22.62 5.11 13.77
C VAL A 168 22.57 3.60 14.01
N THR A 169 21.48 2.95 13.60
CA THR A 169 21.36 1.49 13.71
C THR A 169 22.49 0.75 12.99
N ALA A 170 22.97 1.29 11.87
CA ALA A 170 24.10 0.71 11.15
C ALA A 170 25.45 0.90 11.88
N LEU A 171 25.56 1.88 12.77
CA LEU A 171 26.76 2.12 13.59
C LEU A 171 26.75 1.33 14.90
N ALA A 172 25.60 1.05 15.46
CA ALA A 172 25.45 0.40 16.76
C ALA A 172 26.29 -0.90 16.92
N PRO A 173 26.44 -1.78 15.90
CA PRO A 173 27.30 -2.94 16.00
C PRO A 173 28.79 -2.65 16.19
N ARG A 174 29.25 -1.43 15.79
CA ARG A 174 30.66 -1.02 15.86
C ARG A 174 30.98 -0.22 17.12
N ILE A 175 30.10 0.69 17.51
CA ILE A 175 30.34 1.62 18.62
C ILE A 175 29.59 1.23 19.91
N GLY A 176 28.72 0.24 19.83
CA GLY A 176 27.83 -0.15 20.93
C GLY A 176 26.56 0.68 21.01
N TYR A 177 25.51 0.10 21.63
CA TYR A 177 24.18 0.71 21.72
C TYR A 177 24.18 2.03 22.51
N ASP A 178 24.89 2.11 23.63
CA ASP A 178 24.90 3.30 24.50
C ASP A 178 25.58 4.50 23.82
N ALA A 179 26.68 4.27 23.10
CA ALA A 179 27.34 5.30 22.34
C ALA A 179 26.46 5.78 21.16
N ALA A 180 25.81 4.85 20.47
CA ALA A 180 24.87 5.14 19.40
C ALA A 180 23.67 5.98 19.90
N SER A 181 23.08 5.61 21.03
CA SER A 181 22.00 6.34 21.69
C SER A 181 22.42 7.75 22.14
N THR A 182 23.65 7.89 22.59
CA THR A 182 24.20 9.20 22.99
C THR A 182 24.37 10.14 21.80
N LEU A 183 24.81 9.61 20.64
CA LEU A 183 24.92 10.39 19.41
C LEU A 183 23.56 10.92 18.94
N VAL A 184 22.52 10.10 18.98
CA VAL A 184 21.14 10.54 18.62
C VAL A 184 20.72 11.72 19.49
N ARG A 185 20.87 11.58 20.80
CA ARG A 185 20.49 12.64 21.75
C ARG A 185 21.29 13.93 21.53
N GLN A 186 22.61 13.83 21.29
CA GLN A 186 23.45 14.99 20.99
C GLN A 186 23.03 15.68 19.68
N ALA A 187 22.66 14.93 18.64
CA ALA A 187 22.15 15.49 17.40
C ALA A 187 20.86 16.30 17.61
N GLU A 188 19.94 15.76 18.39
CA GLU A 188 18.69 16.43 18.73
C GLU A 188 18.92 17.70 19.58
N GLU A 189 19.76 17.62 20.60
CA GLU A 189 20.08 18.75 21.48
C GLU A 189 20.79 19.89 20.75
N GLN A 190 21.68 19.57 19.80
CA GLN A 190 22.45 20.54 19.03
C GLN A 190 21.73 21.00 17.74
N GLY A 191 20.63 20.35 17.35
CA GLY A 191 19.91 20.66 16.12
C GLY A 191 20.70 20.39 14.83
N VAL A 192 21.70 19.48 14.90
CA VAL A 192 22.55 19.10 13.77
C VAL A 192 22.15 17.71 13.24
N SER A 193 22.58 17.38 12.01
CA SER A 193 22.36 16.04 11.49
C SER A 193 23.27 15.01 12.17
N LEU A 194 22.80 13.76 12.27
CA LEU A 194 23.65 12.65 12.75
C LEU A 194 24.90 12.45 11.89
N ALA A 195 24.77 12.62 10.57
CA ALA A 195 25.90 12.55 9.65
C ALA A 195 26.99 13.57 10.04
N GLU A 196 26.60 14.81 10.33
CA GLU A 196 27.52 15.87 10.74
C GLU A 196 28.23 15.58 12.08
N LEU A 197 27.48 15.00 13.07
CA LEU A 197 28.11 14.60 14.34
C LEU A 197 29.08 13.43 14.18
N ILE A 198 28.75 12.47 13.35
CA ILE A 198 29.59 11.31 13.07
C ILE A 198 30.88 11.75 12.36
N GLU A 199 30.80 12.69 11.41
CA GLU A 199 31.96 13.30 10.75
C GLU A 199 32.84 14.05 11.74
N ARG A 200 32.25 14.89 12.59
CA ARG A 200 33.00 15.66 13.62
C ARG A 200 33.66 14.75 14.66
N ALA A 201 33.08 13.63 14.99
CA ALA A 201 33.58 12.68 15.98
C ALA A 201 34.72 11.78 15.43
N GLU A 202 35.10 11.89 14.16
CA GLU A 202 36.12 11.04 13.48
C GLU A 202 35.87 9.52 13.67
N LEU A 203 34.65 9.14 14.00
CA LEU A 203 34.27 7.76 14.34
C LEU A 203 34.45 6.76 13.18
N ILE A 204 34.76 7.24 11.99
CA ILE A 204 34.92 6.44 10.76
C ILE A 204 36.38 6.43 10.27
N GLY A 205 37.22 7.35 10.73
CA GLY A 205 38.61 7.52 10.22
C GLY A 205 39.55 6.37 10.56
N GLN A 206 39.16 5.38 11.32
CA GLN A 206 40.05 4.28 11.73
C GLN A 206 39.69 2.90 11.13
N ALA A 207 38.64 2.75 10.33
CA ALA A 207 38.14 1.43 9.98
C ALA A 207 38.61 0.89 8.62
N ASP A 208 38.81 1.71 7.60
CA ASP A 208 39.23 1.19 6.28
C ASP A 208 39.88 2.33 5.46
N GLY A 209 41.12 2.15 5.03
CA GLY A 209 41.91 3.10 4.24
C GLY A 209 41.38 3.39 2.84
N GLY A 210 40.11 3.71 2.70
CA GLY A 210 39.37 3.95 1.45
C GLY A 210 38.75 5.33 1.40
N THR A 211 39.11 6.06 0.36
CA THR A 211 38.64 7.37 -0.11
C THR A 211 37.17 7.68 0.22
N SER A 212 36.97 8.84 0.83
CA SER A 212 35.86 9.82 0.75
C SER A 212 34.56 9.43 -0.02
N ALA A 213 33.99 8.25 0.23
CA ALA A 213 32.55 8.09 0.07
C ALA A 213 31.88 8.71 1.31
N SER A 214 30.91 9.58 1.13
CA SER A 214 30.18 10.20 2.24
C SER A 214 29.74 9.08 3.21
N ILE A 215 29.85 9.33 4.51
CA ILE A 215 29.37 8.46 5.60
C ILE A 215 27.96 7.94 5.29
N VAL A 216 27.16 8.78 4.70
CA VAL A 216 25.79 8.46 4.30
C VAL A 216 25.74 7.40 3.20
N ASP A 217 26.61 7.47 2.20
CA ASP A 217 26.66 6.45 1.12
C ASP A 217 27.09 5.09 1.69
N TRP A 218 27.99 5.10 2.65
CA TRP A 218 28.42 3.89 3.36
C TRP A 218 27.29 3.31 4.24
N LEU A 219 26.58 4.15 5.02
CA LEU A 219 25.45 3.74 5.84
C LEU A 219 24.25 3.24 5.00
N LEU A 220 23.97 3.92 3.88
CA LEU A 220 22.95 3.50 2.93
C LEU A 220 23.32 2.19 2.23
N ALA A 221 24.59 1.95 1.95
CA ALA A 221 25.06 0.69 1.39
C ALA A 221 24.91 -0.47 2.38
N MET A 222 25.09 -0.25 3.68
CA MET A 222 24.90 -1.26 4.73
C MET A 222 23.42 -1.53 5.03
N ALA A 223 22.52 -0.59 4.75
CA ALA A 223 21.08 -0.75 4.94
C ALA A 223 20.39 -1.47 3.77
N ARG A 224 21.12 -1.79 2.69
CA ARG A 224 20.56 -2.60 1.60
C ARG A 224 20.40 -4.05 2.09
N PRO A 225 19.21 -4.68 1.89
CA PRO A 225 19.09 -6.11 2.12
C PRO A 225 20.10 -6.81 1.22
N ASN A 226 20.83 -7.77 1.79
CA ASN A 226 21.66 -8.67 0.99
C ASN A 226 20.73 -9.42 0.03
N ASP A 227 21.02 -9.35 -1.28
CA ASP A 227 20.36 -10.13 -2.32
C ASP A 227 20.47 -11.64 -2.05
#